data_8d233f38099aff9775f74006c295f1fd
#
_entry.id   8d233f38099aff9775f74006c295f1fd
#
_cell.length_a   1.000
_cell.length_b   1.000
_cell.length_c   1.000
_cell.angle_alpha   90.00
_cell.angle_beta   90.00
_cell.angle_gamma   90.00
#
_symmetry.space_group_name_H-M   'P 1'
#
loop_
_entity.id
_entity.type
_entity.pdbx_description
1 polymer ?
#
loop_
_entity_poly.entity_id
_entity_poly.type
_entity_poly.pdbx_seq_one_letter_code
_entity_poly.pdbx_strand_id
1 'polypeptide(L)'
;KDVGVFCNVSAATLASPAHFTQCLDFLEANRALAPSFVLEFKQATFRNLGPVESENLAALSQRGYRFSIDHVSDLRLEPRELADRGVRFIKVPAALLLDTRQSATSDIHPSDLSDLLGRFGIDLIAERIEGERSVVDLLDYDVRFGQGFLFAPPRPLRPEGASATAEAPQANPQDLNGAGPSAPVTSPTAPPRATGSAALARRALGPN
;
A
#
# COMPACT_ATOMS: atom_id res chain seq x y z
N LYS A 1 -9.89 14.03 10.75
CA LYS A 1 -8.80 13.04 10.43
C LYS A 1 -8.92 12.75 8.94
N ASP A 2 -7.90 13.14 8.18
CA ASP A 2 -7.87 12.84 6.76
C ASP A 2 -7.52 11.36 6.60
N VAL A 3 -8.49 10.57 6.14
CA VAL A 3 -8.32 9.13 5.87
C VAL A 3 -8.17 8.97 4.36
N GLY A 4 -7.05 8.40 3.93
CA GLY A 4 -6.85 8.01 2.54
C GLY A 4 -7.25 6.54 2.31
N VAL A 5 -7.98 6.27 1.24
CA VAL A 5 -8.31 4.92 0.79
C VAL A 5 -7.51 4.61 -0.45
N PHE A 6 -6.71 3.54 -0.39
CA PHE A 6 -5.93 3.05 -1.52
C PHE A 6 -6.71 1.97 -2.26
N CYS A 7 -6.88 2.14 -3.56
CA CYS A 7 -7.63 1.22 -4.41
C CYS A 7 -6.77 0.73 -5.56
N ASN A 8 -6.58 -0.59 -5.64
CA ASN A 8 -5.80 -1.20 -6.71
C ASN A 8 -6.48 -1.05 -8.07
N VAL A 9 -5.72 -0.61 -9.07
CA VAL A 9 -6.16 -0.49 -10.46
C VAL A 9 -5.25 -1.34 -11.34
N SER A 10 -5.86 -2.11 -12.24
CA SER A 10 -5.10 -2.95 -13.18
C SER A 10 -4.74 -2.19 -14.46
N ALA A 11 -3.66 -2.62 -15.14
CA ALA A 11 -3.34 -2.15 -16.48
C ALA A 11 -4.51 -2.35 -17.46
N ALA A 12 -5.24 -3.46 -17.33
CA ALA A 12 -6.39 -3.76 -18.18
C ALA A 12 -7.52 -2.72 -18.04
N THR A 13 -7.69 -2.12 -16.86
CA THR A 13 -8.67 -1.04 -16.66
C THR A 13 -8.29 0.20 -17.45
N LEU A 14 -7.00 0.55 -17.47
CA LEU A 14 -6.52 1.71 -18.24
C LEU A 14 -6.50 1.45 -19.75
N ALA A 15 -6.19 0.21 -20.18
CA ALA A 15 -6.06 -0.16 -21.60
C ALA A 15 -7.41 -0.35 -22.30
N SER A 16 -8.46 -0.75 -21.57
CA SER A 16 -9.76 -1.07 -22.15
C SER A 16 -10.68 0.16 -22.17
N PRO A 17 -11.10 0.67 -23.33
CA PRO A 17 -11.99 1.83 -23.40
C PRO A 17 -13.28 1.66 -22.61
N ALA A 18 -13.89 0.44 -22.68
CA ALA A 18 -15.14 0.14 -21.97
C ALA A 18 -14.94 0.16 -20.44
N HIS A 19 -13.89 -0.49 -19.93
CA HIS A 19 -13.62 -0.51 -18.50
C HIS A 19 -13.16 0.85 -17.98
N PHE A 20 -12.36 1.57 -18.76
CA PHE A 20 -11.92 2.91 -18.39
C PHE A 20 -13.09 3.90 -18.33
N THR A 21 -14.01 3.86 -19.30
CA THR A 21 -15.20 4.71 -19.28
C THR A 21 -16.05 4.44 -18.04
N GLN A 22 -16.33 3.17 -17.72
CA GLN A 22 -17.07 2.83 -16.50
C GLN A 22 -16.37 3.29 -15.21
N CYS A 23 -15.05 3.14 -15.16
CA CYS A 23 -14.23 3.62 -14.04
C CYS A 23 -14.31 5.14 -13.92
N LEU A 24 -14.19 5.85 -15.04
CA LEU A 24 -14.23 7.30 -15.10
C LEU A 24 -15.60 7.85 -14.69
N ASP A 25 -16.69 7.24 -15.17
CA ASP A 25 -18.06 7.62 -14.82
C ASP A 25 -18.32 7.45 -13.31
N PHE A 26 -17.85 6.34 -12.75
CA PHE A 26 -17.93 6.11 -11.30
C PHE A 26 -17.13 7.16 -10.52
N LEU A 27 -15.91 7.44 -10.92
CA LEU A 27 -15.04 8.42 -10.26
C LEU A 27 -15.58 9.84 -10.41
N GLU A 28 -16.15 10.19 -11.55
CA GLU A 28 -16.76 11.52 -11.77
C GLU A 28 -18.02 11.69 -10.91
N ALA A 29 -18.87 10.67 -10.82
CA ALA A 29 -20.05 10.68 -9.93
C ALA A 29 -19.66 10.81 -8.46
N ASN A 30 -18.45 10.40 -8.08
CA ASN A 30 -17.92 10.43 -6.71
C ASN A 30 -16.75 11.40 -6.53
N ARG A 31 -16.68 12.46 -7.32
CA ARG A 31 -15.54 13.39 -7.35
C ARG A 31 -15.21 14.03 -5.99
N ALA A 32 -16.20 14.16 -5.10
CA ALA A 32 -15.97 14.63 -3.74
C ALA A 32 -15.02 13.73 -2.94
N LEU A 33 -14.84 12.46 -3.34
CA LEU A 33 -13.91 11.52 -2.70
C LEU A 33 -12.47 11.66 -3.21
N ALA A 34 -12.22 12.39 -4.30
CA ALA A 34 -10.89 12.49 -4.91
C ALA A 34 -9.76 12.86 -3.92
N PRO A 35 -9.96 13.78 -2.94
CA PRO A 35 -8.93 14.12 -1.98
C PRO A 35 -8.54 12.96 -1.04
N SER A 36 -9.46 12.01 -0.82
CA SER A 36 -9.27 10.86 0.06
C SER A 36 -9.07 9.55 -0.68
N PHE A 37 -9.14 9.54 -2.01
CA PHE A 37 -9.08 8.35 -2.82
C PHE A 37 -7.78 8.31 -3.62
N VAL A 38 -6.99 7.26 -3.41
CA VAL A 38 -5.70 7.06 -4.07
C VAL A 38 -5.78 5.82 -4.95
N LEU A 39 -5.52 5.98 -6.24
CA LEU A 39 -5.48 4.87 -7.19
C LEU A 39 -4.08 4.25 -7.19
N GLU A 40 -4.01 2.93 -6.98
CA GLU A 40 -2.77 2.22 -6.75
C GLU A 40 -2.40 1.33 -7.93
N PHE A 41 -1.17 1.45 -8.42
CA PHE A 41 -0.64 0.72 -9.55
C PHE A 41 0.64 -0.01 -9.16
N LYS A 42 0.87 -1.20 -9.72
CA LYS A 42 2.15 -1.89 -9.57
C LYS A 42 3.26 -1.13 -10.31
N GLN A 43 4.47 -1.10 -9.75
CA GLN A 43 5.64 -0.48 -10.39
C GLN A 43 5.84 -0.98 -11.83
N ALA A 44 5.77 -2.30 -12.04
CA ALA A 44 5.93 -2.89 -13.37
C ALA A 44 4.86 -2.40 -14.37
N THR A 45 3.61 -2.24 -13.93
CA THR A 45 2.53 -1.68 -14.75
C THR A 45 2.84 -0.23 -15.13
N PHE A 46 3.19 0.59 -14.13
CA PHE A 46 3.42 2.03 -14.32
C PHE A 46 4.59 2.32 -15.27
N ARG A 47 5.63 1.50 -15.23
CA ARG A 47 6.80 1.60 -16.15
C ARG A 47 6.48 1.22 -17.59
N ASN A 48 5.49 0.36 -17.81
CA ASN A 48 5.14 -0.19 -19.12
C ASN A 48 3.82 0.36 -19.67
N LEU A 49 3.35 1.52 -19.20
CA LEU A 49 2.15 2.15 -19.74
C LEU A 49 2.38 2.61 -21.18
N GLY A 50 1.48 2.21 -22.07
CA GLY A 50 1.44 2.69 -23.43
C GLY A 50 0.82 4.10 -23.56
N PRO A 51 0.72 4.63 -24.78
CA PRO A 51 0.16 5.97 -25.00
C PRO A 51 -1.27 6.13 -24.49
N VAL A 52 -2.14 5.16 -24.75
CA VAL A 52 -3.56 5.18 -24.33
C VAL A 52 -3.68 5.18 -22.81
N GLU A 53 -2.96 4.27 -22.14
CA GLU A 53 -2.95 4.19 -20.68
C GLU A 53 -2.40 5.46 -20.07
N SER A 54 -1.39 6.06 -20.68
CA SER A 54 -0.79 7.32 -20.21
C SER A 54 -1.75 8.50 -20.35
N GLU A 55 -2.50 8.59 -21.45
CA GLU A 55 -3.57 9.59 -21.64
C GLU A 55 -4.67 9.39 -20.59
N ASN A 56 -5.09 8.16 -20.36
CA ASN A 56 -6.13 7.83 -19.38
C ASN A 56 -5.67 8.16 -17.95
N LEU A 57 -4.40 7.89 -17.63
CA LEU A 57 -3.82 8.29 -16.35
C LEU A 57 -3.80 9.82 -16.19
N ALA A 58 -3.41 10.55 -17.22
CA ALA A 58 -3.41 12.02 -17.22
C ALA A 58 -4.83 12.58 -17.03
N ALA A 59 -5.84 11.97 -17.66
CA ALA A 59 -7.23 12.36 -17.49
C ALA A 59 -7.74 12.19 -16.04
N LEU A 60 -7.28 11.15 -15.33
CA LEU A 60 -7.57 10.95 -13.91
C LEU A 60 -6.84 11.98 -13.03
N SER A 61 -5.56 12.24 -13.32
CA SER A 61 -4.77 13.24 -12.60
C SER A 61 -5.38 14.65 -12.70
N GLN A 62 -5.84 15.04 -13.89
CA GLN A 62 -6.51 16.33 -14.14
C GLN A 62 -7.82 16.48 -13.34
N ARG A 63 -8.46 15.37 -12.96
CA ARG A 63 -9.64 15.35 -12.12
C ARG A 63 -9.34 15.37 -10.62
N GLY A 64 -8.06 15.47 -10.26
CA GLY A 64 -7.60 15.57 -8.88
C GLY A 64 -7.35 14.23 -8.19
N TYR A 65 -7.42 13.11 -8.92
CA TYR A 65 -7.04 11.81 -8.37
C TYR A 65 -5.54 11.69 -8.22
N ARG A 66 -5.11 11.11 -7.11
CA ARG A 66 -3.71 10.87 -6.78
C ARG A 66 -3.37 9.41 -6.99
N PHE A 67 -2.10 9.14 -7.28
CA PHE A 67 -1.64 7.79 -7.55
C PHE A 67 -0.65 7.32 -6.50
N SER A 68 -0.65 6.00 -6.28
CA SER A 68 0.33 5.28 -5.49
C SER A 68 1.01 4.23 -6.37
N ILE A 69 2.31 4.08 -6.21
CA ILE A 69 3.06 2.97 -6.78
C ILE A 69 3.25 1.90 -5.71
N ASP A 70 2.85 0.68 -6.03
CA ASP A 70 2.95 -0.50 -5.16
C ASP A 70 3.84 -1.58 -5.80
N HIS A 71 4.17 -2.62 -5.04
CA HIS A 71 5.00 -3.74 -5.48
C HIS A 71 6.35 -3.25 -6.06
N VAL A 72 6.99 -2.31 -5.39
CA VAL A 72 8.31 -1.83 -5.76
C VAL A 72 9.32 -2.96 -5.59
N SER A 73 10.01 -3.29 -6.68
CA SER A 73 11.01 -4.35 -6.73
C SER A 73 12.45 -3.84 -6.80
N ASP A 74 12.63 -2.58 -7.18
CA ASP A 74 13.91 -1.89 -7.21
C ASP A 74 13.74 -0.38 -7.01
N LEU A 75 14.79 0.29 -6.53
CA LEU A 75 14.79 1.72 -6.18
C LEU A 75 15.21 2.63 -7.36
N ARG A 76 15.21 2.13 -8.59
CA ARG A 76 15.43 2.96 -9.77
C ARG A 76 14.15 3.75 -10.06
N LEU A 77 14.03 4.88 -9.42
CA LEU A 77 12.87 5.76 -9.46
C LEU A 77 13.29 7.11 -10.07
N GLU A 78 12.40 7.66 -10.89
CA GLU A 78 12.53 9.02 -11.42
C GLU A 78 11.49 9.93 -10.72
N PRO A 79 11.82 10.51 -9.54
CA PRO A 79 10.82 11.17 -8.68
C PRO A 79 10.09 12.31 -9.38
N ARG A 80 10.80 13.07 -10.22
CA ARG A 80 10.21 14.17 -10.98
C ARG A 80 9.16 13.66 -11.97
N GLU A 81 9.51 12.65 -12.78
CA GLU A 81 8.58 12.06 -13.75
C GLU A 81 7.35 11.48 -13.04
N LEU A 82 7.55 10.78 -11.93
CA LEU A 82 6.46 10.22 -11.13
C LEU A 82 5.52 11.31 -10.60
N ALA A 83 6.08 12.40 -10.07
CA ALA A 83 5.31 13.53 -9.56
C ALA A 83 4.51 14.24 -10.67
N ASP A 84 5.13 14.44 -11.85
CA ASP A 84 4.51 15.06 -13.02
C ASP A 84 3.33 14.21 -13.54
N ARG A 85 3.41 12.87 -13.37
CA ARG A 85 2.34 11.92 -13.71
C ARG A 85 1.27 11.76 -12.62
N GLY A 86 1.33 12.53 -11.54
CA GLY A 86 0.33 12.55 -10.47
C GLY A 86 0.58 11.55 -9.33
N VAL A 87 1.74 10.90 -9.27
CA VAL A 87 2.12 10.05 -8.14
C VAL A 87 2.35 10.90 -6.90
N ARG A 88 1.79 10.47 -5.77
CA ARG A 88 1.95 11.12 -4.46
C ARG A 88 2.36 10.14 -3.36
N PHE A 89 2.32 8.86 -3.64
CA PHE A 89 2.72 7.82 -2.70
C PHE A 89 3.52 6.72 -3.40
N ILE A 90 4.52 6.19 -2.71
CA ILE A 90 5.26 5.01 -3.16
C ILE A 90 5.37 4.05 -2.00
N LYS A 91 4.93 2.80 -2.20
CA LYS A 91 5.03 1.73 -1.21
C LYS A 91 6.24 0.86 -1.51
N VAL A 92 7.17 0.82 -0.58
CA VAL A 92 8.44 0.08 -0.72
C VAL A 92 8.52 -0.97 0.40
N PRO A 93 8.82 -2.25 0.06
CA PRO A 93 9.08 -3.26 1.08
C PRO A 93 10.17 -2.82 2.05
N ALA A 94 9.92 -2.94 3.37
CA ALA A 94 10.90 -2.59 4.41
C ALA A 94 12.23 -3.33 4.19
N ALA A 95 12.17 -4.60 3.78
CA ALA A 95 13.36 -5.38 3.47
C ALA A 95 14.21 -4.78 2.33
N LEU A 96 13.58 -4.11 1.35
CA LEU A 96 14.29 -3.46 0.25
C LEU A 96 14.95 -2.15 0.70
N LEU A 97 14.30 -1.40 1.61
CA LEU A 97 14.86 -0.18 2.18
C LEU A 97 16.04 -0.46 3.12
N LEU A 98 15.97 -1.56 3.86
CA LEU A 98 16.97 -1.93 4.88
C LEU A 98 18.08 -2.84 4.34
N ASP A 99 18.03 -3.25 3.05
CA ASP A 99 19.08 -4.06 2.44
C ASP A 99 20.29 -3.19 2.07
N THR A 100 21.31 -3.24 2.89
CA THR A 100 22.57 -2.51 2.68
C THR A 100 23.29 -2.86 1.38
N ARG A 101 23.00 -4.01 0.76
CA ARG A 101 23.57 -4.41 -0.54
C ARG A 101 22.97 -3.62 -1.71
N GLN A 102 21.76 -3.11 -1.56
CA GLN A 102 21.12 -2.25 -2.56
C GLN A 102 21.83 -0.89 -2.69
N SER A 103 22.46 -0.43 -1.63
CA SER A 103 23.24 0.83 -1.62
C SER A 103 24.40 0.80 -2.61
N ALA A 104 24.94 -0.38 -2.92
CA ALA A 104 26.06 -0.54 -3.86
C ALA A 104 25.65 -0.51 -5.35
N THR A 105 24.36 -0.66 -5.64
CA THR A 105 23.83 -0.79 -7.01
C THR A 105 22.82 0.29 -7.39
N SER A 106 22.45 1.14 -6.44
CA SER A 106 21.52 2.26 -6.63
C SER A 106 22.26 3.60 -6.56
N ASP A 107 21.94 4.52 -7.45
CA ASP A 107 22.46 5.90 -7.41
C ASP A 107 21.95 6.69 -6.18
N ILE A 108 20.94 6.17 -5.51
CA ILE A 108 20.30 6.78 -4.34
C ILE A 108 20.43 5.81 -3.17
N HIS A 109 21.02 6.28 -2.07
CA HIS A 109 21.03 5.50 -0.84
C HIS A 109 19.61 5.40 -0.26
N PRO A 110 19.17 4.23 0.23
CA PRO A 110 17.81 4.08 0.78
C PRO A 110 17.47 5.07 1.90
N SER A 111 18.45 5.48 2.72
CA SER A 111 18.24 6.51 3.77
C SER A 111 17.84 7.89 3.23
N ASP A 112 18.25 8.22 2.01
CA ASP A 112 17.99 9.51 1.39
C ASP A 112 16.72 9.52 0.53
N LEU A 113 16.14 8.35 0.34
CA LEU A 113 15.00 8.16 -0.57
C LEU A 113 13.77 8.93 -0.08
N SER A 114 13.50 8.92 1.22
CA SER A 114 12.35 9.62 1.80
C SER A 114 12.44 11.13 1.57
N ASP A 115 13.61 11.71 1.83
CA ASP A 115 13.85 13.13 1.63
C ASP A 115 13.79 13.51 0.14
N LEU A 116 14.43 12.70 -0.71
CA LEU A 116 14.38 12.90 -2.17
C LEU A 116 12.97 12.91 -2.72
N LEU A 117 12.15 11.89 -2.37
CA LEU A 117 10.76 11.81 -2.80
C LEU A 117 9.93 12.97 -2.25
N GLY A 118 10.18 13.36 -0.98
CA GLY A 118 9.51 14.48 -0.32
C GLY A 118 9.69 15.82 -1.04
N ARG A 119 10.85 16.06 -1.67
CA ARG A 119 11.12 17.27 -2.49
C ARG A 119 10.18 17.37 -3.70
N PHE A 120 9.64 16.26 -4.17
CA PHE A 120 8.68 16.20 -5.27
C PHE A 120 7.23 16.00 -4.79
N GLY A 121 6.98 16.10 -3.47
CA GLY A 121 5.66 15.93 -2.89
C GLY A 121 5.15 14.49 -2.95
N ILE A 122 6.06 13.51 -2.89
CA ILE A 122 5.77 12.09 -2.86
C ILE A 122 6.10 11.55 -1.46
N ASP A 123 5.13 10.96 -0.80
CA ASP A 123 5.30 10.30 0.48
C ASP A 123 5.76 8.84 0.30
N LEU A 124 6.80 8.44 1.04
CA LEU A 124 7.28 7.08 1.11
C LEU A 124 6.50 6.30 2.19
N ILE A 125 5.97 5.15 1.83
CA ILE A 125 5.30 4.22 2.73
C ILE A 125 6.14 2.94 2.77
N ALA A 126 6.69 2.59 3.93
CA ALA A 126 7.32 1.29 4.11
C ALA A 126 6.24 0.22 4.29
N GLU A 127 6.30 -0.85 3.50
CA GLU A 127 5.34 -1.95 3.57
C GLU A 127 5.98 -3.25 4.08
N ARG A 128 5.13 -4.23 4.45
CA ARG A 128 5.54 -5.54 4.95
C ARG A 128 6.39 -5.45 6.21
N ILE A 129 6.04 -4.54 7.10
CA ILE A 129 6.70 -4.40 8.39
C ILE A 129 6.13 -5.48 9.32
N GLU A 130 7.00 -6.41 9.74
CA GLU A 130 6.63 -7.55 10.59
C GLU A 130 7.21 -7.46 12.00
N GLY A 131 8.27 -6.68 12.20
CA GLY A 131 8.98 -6.56 13.48
C GLY A 131 9.26 -5.13 13.91
N GLU A 132 9.28 -4.90 15.23
CA GLU A 132 9.52 -3.58 15.83
C GLU A 132 10.90 -3.00 15.47
N ARG A 133 11.92 -3.85 15.36
CA ARG A 133 13.28 -3.42 14.99
C ARG A 133 13.29 -2.70 13.63
N SER A 134 12.56 -3.25 12.66
CA SER A 134 12.45 -2.59 11.34
C SER A 134 11.82 -1.21 11.42
N VAL A 135 10.93 -0.95 12.40
CA VAL A 135 10.34 0.38 12.60
C VAL A 135 11.41 1.37 13.06
N VAL A 136 12.26 0.97 14.02
CA VAL A 136 13.34 1.83 14.51
C VAL A 136 14.30 2.18 13.38
N ASP A 137 14.75 1.19 12.62
CA ASP A 137 15.67 1.39 11.49
C ASP A 137 15.04 2.30 10.40
N LEU A 138 13.72 2.17 10.14
CA LEU A 138 13.00 3.00 9.18
C LEU A 138 12.78 4.44 9.66
N LEU A 139 12.66 4.67 10.96
CA LEU A 139 12.60 6.02 11.54
C LEU A 139 13.91 6.76 11.35
N ASP A 140 15.05 6.06 11.44
CA ASP A 140 16.37 6.63 11.15
C ASP A 140 16.50 7.08 9.68
N TYR A 141 15.68 6.50 8.78
CA TYR A 141 15.58 6.89 7.37
C TYR A 141 14.48 7.94 7.10
N ASP A 142 13.96 8.60 8.12
CA ASP A 142 12.85 9.57 8.07
C ASP A 142 11.59 9.04 7.36
N VAL A 143 11.34 7.72 7.44
CA VAL A 143 10.13 7.10 6.89
C VAL A 143 8.99 7.28 7.88
N ARG A 144 7.97 8.05 7.49
CA ARG A 144 6.85 8.45 8.39
C ARG A 144 5.63 7.56 8.28
N PHE A 145 5.50 6.80 7.22
CA PHE A 145 4.34 5.95 6.96
C PHE A 145 4.76 4.49 6.88
N GLY A 146 4.02 3.65 7.58
CA GLY A 146 4.27 2.22 7.60
C GLY A 146 3.00 1.38 7.47
N GLN A 147 3.12 0.23 6.82
CA GLN A 147 2.09 -0.77 6.65
C GLN A 147 2.68 -2.16 6.88
N GLY A 148 1.95 -3.03 7.58
CA GLY A 148 2.38 -4.42 7.80
C GLY A 148 1.62 -5.09 8.93
N PHE A 149 1.87 -6.39 9.11
CA PHE A 149 1.21 -7.19 10.14
C PHE A 149 1.53 -6.71 11.57
N LEU A 150 2.67 -6.05 11.76
CA LEU A 150 3.01 -5.43 13.04
C LEU A 150 1.93 -4.44 13.51
N PHE A 151 1.32 -3.68 12.60
CA PHE A 151 0.32 -2.67 12.95
C PHE A 151 -1.10 -3.24 13.01
N ALA A 152 -1.50 -3.99 11.99
CA ALA A 152 -2.75 -4.71 11.94
C ALA A 152 -2.80 -5.67 10.75
N PRO A 153 -3.39 -6.88 10.91
CA PRO A 153 -3.70 -7.73 9.78
C PRO A 153 -4.84 -7.11 8.94
N PRO A 154 -4.93 -7.44 7.65
CA PRO A 154 -6.07 -7.09 6.81
C PRO A 154 -7.38 -7.55 7.43
N ARG A 155 -8.37 -6.67 7.47
CA ARG A 155 -9.70 -6.98 8.01
C ARG A 155 -10.77 -6.67 6.96
N PRO A 156 -11.84 -7.48 6.88
CA PRO A 156 -13.01 -7.14 6.07
C PRO A 156 -13.60 -5.81 6.53
N LEU A 157 -14.18 -5.06 5.59
CA LEU A 157 -14.97 -3.89 5.93
C LEU A 157 -16.18 -4.35 6.75
N ARG A 158 -16.45 -3.65 7.87
CA ARG A 158 -17.67 -3.91 8.65
C ARG A 158 -18.87 -3.45 7.85
N PRO A 159 -19.94 -4.26 7.76
CA PRO A 159 -21.20 -3.78 7.20
C PRO A 159 -21.68 -2.57 8.02
N GLU A 160 -22.21 -1.56 7.35
CA GLU A 160 -22.83 -0.40 8.01
C GLU A 160 -23.93 -0.89 8.95
N GLY A 161 -23.84 -0.54 10.24
CA GLY A 161 -24.80 -0.92 11.27
C GLY A 161 -24.31 -1.85 12.38
N ALA A 162 -23.11 -2.40 12.31
CA ALA A 162 -22.55 -3.15 13.42
C ALA A 162 -22.00 -2.20 14.48
N SER A 163 -22.82 -1.92 15.49
CA SER A 163 -22.45 -1.16 16.69
C SER A 163 -21.18 -1.71 17.32
N ALA A 164 -20.30 -0.79 17.70
CA ALA A 164 -19.02 -1.09 18.33
C ALA A 164 -19.22 -1.62 19.75
N THR A 165 -19.46 -2.90 19.91
CA THR A 165 -19.15 -3.65 21.11
C THR A 165 -17.95 -4.54 20.79
N ALA A 166 -16.76 -3.94 20.85
CA ALA A 166 -15.52 -4.69 20.74
C ALA A 166 -15.15 -5.21 22.14
N GLU A 167 -15.57 -6.41 22.44
CA GLU A 167 -14.87 -7.24 23.42
C GLU A 167 -13.54 -7.67 22.82
N ALA A 168 -12.46 -7.19 23.43
CA ALA A 168 -11.13 -7.74 23.20
C ALA A 168 -11.15 -9.21 23.62
N PRO A 169 -10.54 -10.15 22.88
CA PRO A 169 -10.39 -11.50 23.36
C PRO A 169 -9.47 -11.50 24.57
N GLN A 170 -10.06 -11.73 25.74
CA GLN A 170 -9.32 -12.02 26.96
C GLN A 170 -8.65 -13.38 26.76
N ALA A 171 -7.34 -13.40 26.75
CA ALA A 171 -6.57 -14.63 26.86
C ALA A 171 -6.90 -15.29 28.20
N ASN A 172 -7.51 -16.46 28.14
CA ASN A 172 -7.80 -17.27 29.30
C ASN A 172 -6.51 -18.04 29.71
N PRO A 173 -6.00 -17.89 30.95
CA PRO A 173 -4.75 -18.52 31.38
C PRO A 173 -4.91 -19.98 31.87
N GLN A 174 -5.86 -20.74 31.39
CA GLN A 174 -6.11 -22.10 31.82
C GLN A 174 -6.23 -23.10 30.68
N ASP A 175 -5.12 -23.39 29.98
CA ASP A 175 -4.96 -24.63 29.20
C ASP A 175 -3.47 -25.03 29.10
N LEU A 176 -2.88 -25.22 30.27
CA LEU A 176 -1.66 -26.00 30.39
C LEU A 176 -2.03 -27.27 31.14
N ASN A 177 -2.48 -28.31 30.43
CA ASN A 177 -2.26 -29.74 30.79
C ASN A 177 -3.14 -30.64 29.91
N GLY A 178 -2.50 -31.59 29.23
CA GLY A 178 -3.20 -32.73 28.62
C GLY A 178 -2.49 -33.29 27.38
N ALA A 179 -1.54 -34.17 27.66
CA ALA A 179 -0.85 -34.97 26.65
C ALA A 179 -1.71 -36.13 26.12
N GLY A 180 -1.51 -36.48 24.81
CA GLY A 180 -1.77 -37.82 24.25
C GLY A 180 -2.72 -37.87 23.04
N PRO A 181 -2.69 -38.98 22.25
CA PRO A 181 -1.85 -39.07 21.05
C PRO A 181 -2.62 -39.18 19.71
N SER A 182 -1.95 -38.85 18.62
CA SER A 182 -1.99 -39.33 17.21
C SER A 182 -3.28 -39.80 16.55
N ALA A 183 -3.70 -39.14 15.46
CA ALA A 183 -4.18 -39.76 14.20
C ALA A 183 -4.37 -38.71 13.09
N PRO A 184 -4.61 -39.06 11.79
CA PRO A 184 -3.73 -38.66 10.72
C PRO A 184 -4.21 -37.44 9.91
N VAL A 185 -3.23 -36.81 9.27
CA VAL A 185 -3.33 -35.63 8.40
C VAL A 185 -4.16 -35.92 7.15
N THR A 186 -5.27 -35.21 6.98
CA THR A 186 -5.87 -34.97 5.66
C THR A 186 -5.70 -33.49 5.33
N SER A 187 -5.01 -33.19 4.26
CA SER A 187 -4.77 -31.84 3.75
C SER A 187 -6.06 -31.16 3.32
N PRO A 188 -6.37 -29.95 3.74
CA PRO A 188 -7.44 -29.18 3.13
C PRO A 188 -6.91 -28.33 1.95
N THR A 189 -7.61 -28.47 0.86
CA THR A 189 -7.54 -27.67 -0.37
C THR A 189 -7.64 -26.17 -0.06
N ALA A 190 -6.73 -25.39 -0.62
CA ALA A 190 -6.69 -23.94 -0.46
C ALA A 190 -7.93 -23.24 -1.04
N PRO A 191 -8.52 -22.26 -0.34
CA PRO A 191 -9.58 -21.44 -0.89
C PRO A 191 -9.04 -20.38 -1.86
N PRO A 192 -9.87 -19.87 -2.80
CA PRO A 192 -9.45 -18.91 -3.79
C PRO A 192 -9.05 -17.56 -3.16
N ARG A 193 -7.97 -16.98 -3.66
CA ARG A 193 -7.46 -15.66 -3.26
C ARG A 193 -8.52 -14.58 -3.53
N ALA A 194 -8.99 -13.94 -2.47
CA ALA A 194 -9.71 -12.68 -2.57
C ALA A 194 -8.70 -11.56 -2.90
N THR A 195 -8.80 -10.99 -4.09
CA THR A 195 -8.07 -9.81 -4.51
C THR A 195 -8.84 -8.57 -4.06
N GLY A 196 -8.43 -7.99 -2.96
CA GLY A 196 -8.99 -6.73 -2.46
C GLY A 196 -8.37 -6.35 -1.14
N SER A 197 -7.18 -5.74 -1.19
CA SER A 197 -6.52 -5.21 0.01
C SER A 197 -6.76 -3.71 0.09
N ALA A 198 -7.75 -3.30 0.88
CA ALA A 198 -7.83 -1.91 1.32
C ALA A 198 -6.81 -1.73 2.45
N ALA A 199 -5.69 -1.08 2.15
CA ALA A 199 -4.64 -0.80 3.12
C ALA A 199 -4.88 0.59 3.73
N LEU A 200 -5.03 0.65 5.05
CA LEU A 200 -5.03 1.90 5.82
C LEU A 200 -3.59 2.23 6.23
N ALA A 201 -3.03 3.29 5.66
CA ALA A 201 -1.76 3.83 6.13
C ALA A 201 -1.99 4.61 7.45
N ARG A 202 -1.33 4.23 8.52
CA ARG A 202 -1.30 4.98 9.77
C ARG A 202 -0.01 5.78 9.86
N ARG A 203 -0.12 7.06 10.16
CA ARG A 203 0.99 7.94 10.52
C ARG A 203 1.55 7.50 11.87
N ALA A 204 2.83 7.16 11.93
CA ALA A 204 3.54 7.03 13.19
C ALA A 204 3.79 8.46 13.73
N LEU A 205 2.99 8.86 14.72
CA LEU A 205 3.21 10.11 15.45
C LEU A 205 4.13 9.80 16.62
N GLY A 206 5.35 10.31 16.57
CA GLY A 206 6.11 10.57 17.77
C GLY A 206 5.46 11.72 18.54
N PRO A 207 5.57 11.75 19.88
CA PRO A 207 5.02 12.83 20.68
C PRO A 207 5.86 14.11 20.47
N ASN A 208 5.16 15.18 20.41
CA ASN A 208 5.72 16.50 20.61
C ASN A 208 5.67 16.81 22.09
#